data_5b71388edad03a1253792b58558d8e10
#
_entry.id   5b71388edad03a1253792b58558d8e10
#
_cell.length_a   1.000
_cell.length_b   1.000
_cell.length_c   1.000
_cell.angle_alpha   90.00
_cell.angle_beta   90.00
_cell.angle_gamma   90.00
#
_symmetry.space_group_name_H-M   'P 1'
#
loop_
_entity.id
_entity.type
_entity.pdbx_description
1 polymer ?
#
loop_
_entity_poly.entity_id
_entity_poly.type
_entity_poly.pdbx_seq_one_letter_code
_entity_poly.pdbx_strand_id
1 'polypeptide(L)'
;MAIKKKKIKIHLLLILYLGIGCSNGNNFLNTIVNKRDSSNVNFEKGKENWEKRAYKNNIYESLKYLTKAIKENGENLERSKLMSQACHFTAEYIEDDETKSDSLYLLGKDIAWSFLAKTDSYIEGFNKFTGDLAGKKIAGIDNISENDIEILFWWVKNYVSFIANKPVTKRLSAREEIETALYKVLSQKPDFYFGGCHQIFGILYARLPGVELNKSISQFETAIAKGPDFFGNYVARAKYLYPRVNDKVSFEKDINYILSLDPSAVPEIAPENLMEQEIAKKLLQKSSSLFK
;
A
#
# COMPACT_ATOMS: atom_id res chain seq x y z
N MET A 1 33.61 34.21 -7.41
CA MET A 1 32.81 33.85 -6.24
C MET A 1 32.27 32.43 -6.48
N ALA A 2 32.87 31.42 -5.83
CA ALA A 2 32.71 30.03 -6.19
C ALA A 2 31.65 29.35 -5.28
N ILE A 3 30.60 28.80 -5.89
CA ILE A 3 29.55 28.09 -5.19
C ILE A 3 29.98 26.62 -4.98
N LYS A 4 30.21 26.26 -3.71
CA LYS A 4 30.57 24.89 -3.28
C LYS A 4 29.37 23.94 -3.44
N LYS A 5 29.51 22.97 -4.34
CA LYS A 5 28.62 21.79 -4.40
C LYS A 5 28.88 20.87 -3.23
N LYS A 6 27.92 20.71 -2.33
CA LYS A 6 27.93 19.67 -1.27
C LYS A 6 27.50 18.34 -1.90
N LYS A 7 28.48 17.41 -2.03
CA LYS A 7 28.23 16.02 -2.37
C LYS A 7 27.77 15.28 -1.10
N ILE A 8 26.57 14.72 -1.12
CA ILE A 8 26.10 13.76 -0.11
C ILE A 8 26.72 12.42 -0.46
N LYS A 9 27.65 11.97 0.37
CA LYS A 9 28.26 10.64 0.27
C LYS A 9 27.36 9.64 0.99
N ILE A 10 26.73 8.76 0.23
CA ILE A 10 26.14 7.53 0.76
C ILE A 10 27.29 6.56 0.95
N HIS A 11 27.62 6.25 2.20
CA HIS A 11 28.66 5.27 2.53
C HIS A 11 28.08 3.87 2.46
N LEU A 12 28.34 3.21 1.33
CA LEU A 12 28.20 1.76 1.20
C LEU A 12 29.50 1.16 1.76
N LEU A 13 29.49 0.62 2.98
CA LEU A 13 30.63 -0.07 3.57
C LEU A 13 30.69 -1.50 2.97
N LEU A 14 31.48 -1.66 1.93
CA LEU A 14 31.93 -2.95 1.43
C LEU A 14 33.17 -3.36 2.24
N ILE A 15 33.01 -4.28 3.19
CA ILE A 15 34.16 -4.91 3.85
C ILE A 15 34.49 -6.19 3.07
N LEU A 16 35.49 -6.11 2.21
CA LEU A 16 36.17 -7.28 1.67
C LEU A 16 37.15 -7.81 2.74
N TYR A 17 36.85 -8.99 3.28
CA TYR A 17 37.84 -9.78 4.01
C TYR A 17 38.28 -10.94 3.11
N LEU A 18 39.47 -10.82 2.51
CA LEU A 18 40.23 -11.93 1.94
C LEU A 18 41.05 -12.54 3.07
N GLY A 19 40.57 -13.64 3.63
CA GLY A 19 41.33 -14.51 4.50
C GLY A 19 41.41 -15.90 3.91
N ILE A 20 42.54 -16.27 3.35
CA ILE A 20 42.86 -17.61 2.86
C ILE A 20 43.14 -18.48 4.11
N GLY A 21 42.27 -19.46 4.35
CA GLY A 21 42.46 -20.50 5.33
C GLY A 21 41.70 -21.74 4.92
N CYS A 22 42.38 -22.74 4.40
CA CYS A 22 41.85 -24.08 4.12
C CYS A 22 41.39 -24.76 5.41
N SER A 23 40.09 -24.87 5.62
CA SER A 23 39.50 -26.01 6.36
C SER A 23 37.98 -26.04 6.19
N ASN A 24 37.47 -27.22 5.81
CA ASN A 24 36.09 -27.68 5.85
C ASN A 24 35.05 -26.98 4.97
N GLY A 25 34.98 -27.44 3.69
CA GLY A 25 33.89 -27.11 2.77
C GLY A 25 32.48 -27.42 3.30
N ASN A 26 32.34 -28.33 4.27
CA ASN A 26 31.06 -28.64 4.91
C ASN A 26 30.55 -27.52 5.84
N ASN A 27 31.41 -26.75 6.48
CA ASN A 27 30.95 -25.64 7.35
C ASN A 27 30.46 -24.44 6.55
N PHE A 28 31.05 -24.19 5.37
CA PHE A 28 30.61 -23.07 4.52
C PHE A 28 29.24 -23.36 3.88
N LEU A 29 29.03 -24.59 3.40
CA LEU A 29 27.73 -25.02 2.86
C LEU A 29 26.65 -25.03 3.96
N ASN A 30 26.95 -25.52 5.15
CA ASN A 30 26.02 -25.50 6.28
C ASN A 30 25.71 -24.07 6.74
N THR A 31 26.67 -23.14 6.67
CA THR A 31 26.42 -21.71 6.97
C THR A 31 25.53 -21.06 5.91
N ILE A 32 25.68 -21.40 4.64
CA ILE A 32 24.82 -20.91 3.56
C ILE A 32 23.41 -21.51 3.65
N VAL A 33 23.31 -22.82 3.91
CA VAL A 33 22.04 -23.53 4.09
C VAL A 33 21.30 -23.01 5.34
N ASN A 34 21.98 -22.90 6.48
CA ASN A 34 21.40 -22.35 7.71
C ASN A 34 20.99 -20.88 7.58
N LYS A 35 21.71 -20.07 6.77
CA LYS A 35 21.34 -18.68 6.52
C LYS A 35 20.15 -18.56 5.58
N ARG A 36 20.01 -19.47 4.60
CA ARG A 36 18.81 -19.58 3.76
C ARG A 36 17.60 -20.07 4.55
N ASP A 37 17.79 -21.06 5.42
CA ASP A 37 16.70 -21.57 6.28
C ASP A 37 16.20 -20.53 7.28
N SER A 38 17.12 -19.76 7.91
CA SER A 38 16.71 -18.74 8.89
C SER A 38 15.86 -17.61 8.29
N SER A 39 16.05 -17.29 7.03
CA SER A 39 15.30 -16.22 6.37
C SER A 39 13.92 -16.67 5.87
N ASN A 40 13.81 -17.90 5.43
CA ASN A 40 12.51 -18.49 5.17
C ASN A 40 11.71 -18.62 6.45
N VAL A 41 12.35 -18.98 7.56
CA VAL A 41 11.69 -19.04 8.88
C VAL A 41 11.11 -17.69 9.30
N ASN A 42 11.86 -16.59 9.13
CA ASN A 42 11.34 -15.26 9.46
C ASN A 42 10.20 -14.84 8.53
N PHE A 43 10.27 -15.15 7.24
CA PHE A 43 9.20 -14.85 6.31
C PHE A 43 7.94 -15.66 6.61
N GLU A 44 8.06 -16.97 6.86
CA GLU A 44 6.91 -17.82 7.21
C GLU A 44 6.26 -17.38 8.53
N LYS A 45 7.05 -17.04 9.57
CA LYS A 45 6.50 -16.44 10.79
C LYS A 45 5.78 -15.11 10.53
N GLY A 46 6.29 -14.30 9.60
CA GLY A 46 5.63 -13.08 9.16
C GLY A 46 4.26 -13.36 8.56
N LYS A 47 4.17 -14.38 7.68
CA LYS A 47 2.92 -14.83 7.04
C LYS A 47 1.93 -15.39 8.07
N GLU A 48 2.38 -16.29 8.94
CA GLU A 48 1.52 -16.88 9.99
C GLU A 48 0.89 -15.80 10.89
N ASN A 49 1.65 -14.75 11.21
CA ASN A 49 1.15 -13.63 11.99
C ASN A 49 0.24 -12.71 11.15
N TRP A 50 0.49 -12.56 9.85
CA TRP A 50 -0.38 -11.84 8.92
C TRP A 50 -1.77 -12.47 8.81
N GLU A 51 -1.87 -13.80 8.79
CA GLU A 51 -3.17 -14.50 8.78
C GLU A 51 -4.02 -14.15 10.01
N LYS A 52 -3.38 -13.75 11.11
CA LYS A 52 -4.02 -13.35 12.36
C LYS A 52 -4.03 -11.82 12.54
N ARG A 53 -3.97 -11.03 11.45
CA ARG A 53 -3.78 -9.59 11.45
C ARG A 53 -4.86 -8.77 12.17
N ALA A 54 -6.06 -9.34 12.37
CA ALA A 54 -7.09 -8.70 13.19
C ALA A 54 -6.65 -8.50 14.66
N TYR A 55 -5.68 -9.28 15.13
CA TYR A 55 -5.16 -9.12 16.49
C TYR A 55 -3.92 -8.21 16.49
N LYS A 56 -3.99 -7.13 17.25
CA LYS A 56 -2.95 -6.09 17.32
C LYS A 56 -1.53 -6.66 17.52
N ASN A 57 -1.35 -7.61 18.42
CA ASN A 57 -0.04 -8.21 18.68
C ASN A 57 0.50 -8.98 17.45
N ASN A 58 -0.38 -9.70 16.74
CA ASN A 58 0.03 -10.48 15.59
C ASN A 58 0.48 -9.60 14.43
N ILE A 59 -0.22 -8.51 14.13
CA ILE A 59 0.21 -7.64 13.03
C ILE A 59 1.56 -6.96 13.32
N TYR A 60 1.86 -6.59 14.56
CA TYR A 60 3.19 -6.08 14.92
C TYR A 60 4.28 -7.15 14.86
N GLU A 61 4.02 -8.39 15.29
CA GLU A 61 4.95 -9.50 15.09
C GLU A 61 5.13 -9.82 13.60
N SER A 62 4.08 -9.72 12.77
CA SER A 62 4.20 -9.83 11.31
C SER A 62 5.19 -8.81 10.76
N LEU A 63 5.01 -7.52 11.05
CA LEU A 63 5.92 -6.44 10.63
C LEU A 63 7.35 -6.69 11.07
N LYS A 64 7.55 -7.13 12.32
CA LYS A 64 8.87 -7.42 12.88
C LYS A 64 9.57 -8.57 12.15
N TYR A 65 8.85 -9.68 11.89
CA TYR A 65 9.42 -10.83 11.19
C TYR A 65 9.67 -10.55 9.71
N LEU A 66 8.77 -9.82 9.03
CA LEU A 66 8.97 -9.38 7.65
C LEU A 66 10.17 -8.44 7.52
N THR A 67 10.34 -7.51 8.47
CA THR A 67 11.53 -6.64 8.53
C THR A 67 12.83 -7.45 8.65
N LYS A 68 12.85 -8.49 9.52
CA LYS A 68 14.00 -9.38 9.64
C LYS A 68 14.27 -10.15 8.33
N ALA A 69 13.22 -10.71 7.73
CA ALA A 69 13.34 -11.45 6.48
C ALA A 69 13.91 -10.59 5.33
N ILE A 70 13.46 -9.35 5.20
CA ILE A 70 13.99 -8.40 4.20
C ILE A 70 15.44 -8.02 4.52
N LYS A 71 15.75 -7.75 5.80
CA LYS A 71 17.11 -7.37 6.21
C LYS A 71 18.14 -8.49 5.98
N GLU A 72 17.75 -9.73 6.20
CA GLU A 72 18.64 -10.90 6.09
C GLU A 72 18.86 -11.35 4.65
N ASN A 73 17.84 -11.26 3.79
CA ASN A 73 17.88 -11.84 2.42
C ASN A 73 17.50 -10.87 1.31
N GLY A 74 17.37 -9.61 1.63
CA GLY A 74 16.99 -8.60 0.65
C GLY A 74 15.50 -8.66 0.28
N GLU A 75 15.16 -7.76 -0.61
CA GLU A 75 13.82 -7.62 -1.18
C GLU A 75 13.58 -8.68 -2.25
N ASN A 76 12.35 -9.20 -2.30
CA ASN A 76 11.77 -9.91 -3.43
C ASN A 76 10.29 -9.57 -3.51
N LEU A 77 9.61 -9.98 -4.58
CA LEU A 77 8.20 -9.67 -4.80
C LEU A 77 7.31 -10.03 -3.61
N GLU A 78 7.40 -11.26 -3.11
CA GLU A 78 6.52 -11.74 -2.03
C GLU A 78 6.75 -11.00 -0.71
N ARG A 79 8.02 -10.83 -0.30
CA ARG A 79 8.37 -10.12 0.96
C ARG A 79 7.98 -8.66 0.88
N SER A 80 8.29 -7.99 -0.24
CA SER A 80 8.00 -6.58 -0.43
C SER A 80 6.50 -6.32 -0.52
N LYS A 81 5.76 -7.19 -1.23
CA LYS A 81 4.31 -7.12 -1.31
C LYS A 81 3.67 -7.29 0.07
N LEU A 82 4.00 -8.37 0.79
CA LEU A 82 3.41 -8.64 2.09
C LEU A 82 3.77 -7.57 3.13
N MET A 83 5.01 -7.06 3.13
CA MET A 83 5.41 -5.96 4.01
C MET A 83 4.64 -4.68 3.70
N SER A 84 4.42 -4.36 2.41
CA SER A 84 3.62 -3.21 1.99
C SER A 84 2.15 -3.34 2.43
N GLN A 85 1.56 -4.54 2.35
CA GLN A 85 0.24 -4.88 2.86
C GLN A 85 0.15 -4.71 4.39
N ALA A 86 1.11 -5.28 5.11
CA ALA A 86 1.15 -5.22 6.57
C ALA A 86 1.30 -3.79 7.08
N CYS A 87 2.12 -2.96 6.42
CA CYS A 87 2.25 -1.55 6.72
C CYS A 87 0.91 -0.82 6.52
N HIS A 88 0.23 -1.05 5.38
CA HIS A 88 -1.08 -0.44 5.11
C HIS A 88 -2.12 -0.84 6.15
N PHE A 89 -2.25 -2.14 6.42
CA PHE A 89 -3.22 -2.66 7.37
C PHE A 89 -3.00 -2.08 8.78
N THR A 90 -1.75 -2.06 9.24
CA THR A 90 -1.41 -1.51 10.56
C THR A 90 -1.74 -0.03 10.65
N ALA A 91 -1.39 0.74 9.61
CA ALA A 91 -1.65 2.18 9.56
C ALA A 91 -3.13 2.53 9.52
N GLU A 92 -3.94 1.79 8.73
CA GLU A 92 -5.36 2.09 8.54
C GLU A 92 -6.22 1.63 9.72
N TYR A 93 -5.88 0.47 10.31
CA TYR A 93 -6.80 -0.21 11.24
C TYR A 93 -6.32 -0.31 12.68
N ILE A 94 -5.03 -0.21 12.93
CA ILE A 94 -4.46 -0.52 14.25
C ILE A 94 -3.87 0.70 14.95
N GLU A 95 -3.30 1.63 14.19
CA GLU A 95 -2.70 2.84 14.74
C GLU A 95 -3.73 3.95 14.89
N ASP A 96 -3.81 4.49 16.12
CA ASP A 96 -4.63 5.68 16.39
C ASP A 96 -3.81 7.00 16.28
N ASP A 97 -2.47 6.90 16.28
CA ASP A 97 -1.54 8.04 16.13
C ASP A 97 -1.30 8.33 14.65
N GLU A 98 -1.72 9.50 14.16
CA GLU A 98 -1.60 9.92 12.77
C GLU A 98 -0.13 9.93 12.29
N THR A 99 0.82 10.32 13.14
CA THR A 99 2.25 10.36 12.77
C THR A 99 2.80 8.97 12.53
N LYS A 100 2.39 7.99 13.35
CA LYS A 100 2.77 6.59 13.18
C LYS A 100 2.11 5.99 11.95
N SER A 101 0.81 6.25 11.74
CA SER A 101 0.09 5.82 10.54
C SER A 101 0.75 6.36 9.27
N ASP A 102 1.09 7.65 9.24
CA ASP A 102 1.82 8.28 8.14
C ASP A 102 3.18 7.63 7.89
N SER A 103 3.93 7.31 8.96
CA SER A 103 5.23 6.64 8.86
C SER A 103 5.10 5.23 8.28
N LEU A 104 4.05 4.50 8.64
CA LEU A 104 3.77 3.17 8.11
C LEU A 104 3.32 3.21 6.65
N TYR A 105 2.42 4.12 6.26
CA TYR A 105 2.07 4.31 4.86
C TYR A 105 3.29 4.66 4.00
N LEU A 106 4.15 5.56 4.49
CA LEU A 106 5.39 5.91 3.80
C LEU A 106 6.32 4.71 3.66
N LEU A 107 6.51 3.93 4.73
CA LEU A 107 7.31 2.71 4.70
C LEU A 107 6.76 1.68 3.70
N GLY A 108 5.45 1.42 3.73
CA GLY A 108 4.81 0.49 2.80
C GLY A 108 4.95 0.92 1.35
N LYS A 109 4.79 2.21 1.07
CA LYS A 109 5.03 2.82 -0.25
C LYS A 109 6.50 2.66 -0.67
N ASP A 110 7.45 2.97 0.20
CA ASP A 110 8.88 2.98 -0.15
C ASP A 110 9.43 1.56 -0.38
N ILE A 111 8.97 0.57 0.40
CA ILE A 111 9.35 -0.84 0.19
C ILE A 111 8.81 -1.36 -1.15
N ALA A 112 7.54 -1.10 -1.46
CA ALA A 112 6.97 -1.49 -2.74
C ALA A 112 7.71 -0.81 -3.90
N TRP A 113 8.01 0.48 -3.78
CA TRP A 113 8.75 1.22 -4.80
C TRP A 113 10.19 0.76 -4.96
N SER A 114 10.88 0.45 -3.84
CA SER A 114 12.26 -0.06 -3.89
C SER A 114 12.39 -1.36 -4.70
N PHE A 115 11.36 -2.21 -4.64
CA PHE A 115 11.28 -3.41 -5.47
C PHE A 115 10.95 -3.05 -6.92
N LEU A 116 9.86 -2.31 -7.17
CA LEU A 116 9.37 -1.98 -8.51
C LEU A 116 10.41 -1.25 -9.37
N ALA A 117 11.11 -0.28 -8.79
CA ALA A 117 12.12 0.51 -9.49
C ALA A 117 13.35 -0.29 -9.97
N LYS A 118 13.50 -1.55 -9.52
CA LYS A 118 14.57 -2.46 -9.90
C LYS A 118 14.11 -3.52 -10.91
N THR A 119 12.82 -3.59 -11.25
CA THR A 119 12.32 -4.56 -12.23
C THR A 119 12.75 -4.18 -13.64
N ASP A 120 13.05 -5.18 -14.45
CA ASP A 120 13.48 -4.96 -15.84
C ASP A 120 12.41 -4.20 -16.63
N SER A 121 11.13 -4.51 -16.41
CA SER A 121 10.02 -3.84 -17.08
C SER A 121 9.97 -2.35 -16.76
N TYR A 122 10.11 -1.96 -15.47
CA TYR A 122 10.17 -0.54 -15.10
C TYR A 122 11.38 0.16 -15.73
N ILE A 123 12.57 -0.44 -15.62
CA ILE A 123 13.83 0.11 -16.16
C ILE A 123 13.74 0.29 -17.67
N GLU A 124 13.17 -0.66 -18.39
CA GLU A 124 12.95 -0.59 -19.83
C GLU A 124 12.05 0.60 -20.21
N GLY A 125 10.87 0.74 -19.59
CA GLY A 125 9.96 1.85 -19.84
C GLY A 125 10.59 3.19 -19.50
N PHE A 126 11.27 3.29 -18.35
CA PHE A 126 11.97 4.49 -17.90
C PHE A 126 13.06 4.93 -18.91
N ASN A 127 13.84 4.00 -19.47
CA ASN A 127 14.94 4.30 -20.38
C ASN A 127 14.48 4.56 -21.83
N LYS A 128 13.36 3.99 -22.25
CA LYS A 128 12.78 4.26 -23.58
C LYS A 128 12.26 5.68 -23.74
N PHE A 129 11.82 6.31 -22.67
CA PHE A 129 11.30 7.67 -22.72
C PHE A 129 12.44 8.69 -22.75
N THR A 130 12.38 9.63 -23.70
CA THR A 130 13.45 10.64 -23.93
C THR A 130 13.19 11.99 -23.26
N GLY A 131 12.09 12.15 -22.51
CA GLY A 131 11.70 13.37 -21.83
C GLY A 131 12.40 13.61 -20.49
N ASP A 132 11.79 14.42 -19.66
CA ASP A 132 12.27 14.73 -18.31
C ASP A 132 12.15 13.54 -17.34
N LEU A 133 12.63 13.73 -16.11
CA LEU A 133 12.64 12.68 -15.09
C LEU A 133 11.21 12.24 -14.68
N ALA A 134 10.27 13.18 -14.66
CA ALA A 134 8.87 12.89 -14.31
C ALA A 134 8.22 12.00 -15.38
N GLY A 135 8.35 12.38 -16.66
CA GLY A 135 7.86 11.57 -17.79
C GLY A 135 8.53 10.20 -17.87
N LYS A 136 9.84 10.11 -17.58
CA LYS A 136 10.54 8.81 -17.49
C LYS A 136 9.95 7.91 -16.41
N LYS A 137 9.64 8.47 -15.25
CA LYS A 137 9.02 7.73 -14.14
C LYS A 137 7.64 7.22 -14.52
N ILE A 138 6.82 8.05 -15.16
CA ILE A 138 5.49 7.68 -15.66
C ILE A 138 5.59 6.54 -16.68
N ALA A 139 6.49 6.66 -17.66
CA ALA A 139 6.72 5.62 -18.65
C ALA A 139 7.20 4.29 -18.02
N GLY A 140 8.04 4.36 -16.98
CA GLY A 140 8.44 3.20 -16.19
C GLY A 140 7.26 2.53 -15.50
N ILE A 141 6.37 3.31 -14.86
CA ILE A 141 5.16 2.80 -14.20
C ILE A 141 4.23 2.14 -15.22
N ASP A 142 3.99 2.77 -16.36
CA ASP A 142 3.12 2.24 -17.41
C ASP A 142 3.66 0.93 -18.04
N ASN A 143 4.98 0.71 -17.99
CA ASN A 143 5.62 -0.49 -18.52
C ASN A 143 5.80 -1.64 -17.50
N ILE A 144 5.33 -1.49 -16.26
CA ILE A 144 5.42 -2.55 -15.23
C ILE A 144 4.72 -3.82 -15.72
N SER A 145 5.37 -4.97 -15.49
CA SER A 145 4.88 -6.27 -15.94
C SER A 145 3.63 -6.74 -15.18
N GLU A 146 2.86 -7.65 -15.78
CA GLU A 146 1.69 -8.27 -15.14
C GLU A 146 2.05 -8.96 -13.83
N ASN A 147 3.22 -9.57 -13.73
CA ASN A 147 3.69 -10.26 -12.53
C ASN A 147 3.84 -9.32 -11.32
N ASP A 148 4.09 -8.03 -11.56
CA ASP A 148 4.36 -7.03 -10.52
C ASP A 148 3.15 -6.12 -10.24
N ILE A 149 1.99 -6.40 -10.86
CA ILE A 149 0.78 -5.56 -10.74
C ILE A 149 0.24 -5.50 -9.31
N GLU A 150 0.32 -6.62 -8.57
CA GLU A 150 -0.20 -6.64 -7.20
C GLU A 150 0.61 -5.73 -6.26
N ILE A 151 1.93 -5.73 -6.38
CA ILE A 151 2.76 -4.83 -5.57
C ILE A 151 2.63 -3.38 -6.04
N LEU A 152 2.37 -3.12 -7.33
CA LEU A 152 2.05 -1.79 -7.84
C LEU A 152 0.76 -1.25 -7.22
N PHE A 153 -0.27 -2.10 -7.08
CA PHE A 153 -1.50 -1.74 -6.36
C PHE A 153 -1.21 -1.34 -4.90
N TRP A 154 -0.39 -2.12 -4.18
CA TRP A 154 -0.06 -1.81 -2.80
C TRP A 154 0.82 -0.58 -2.65
N TRP A 155 1.68 -0.32 -3.63
CA TRP A 155 2.40 0.95 -3.72
C TRP A 155 1.46 2.14 -3.81
N VAL A 156 0.52 2.12 -4.76
CA VAL A 156 -0.40 3.25 -4.97
C VAL A 156 -1.39 3.40 -3.81
N LYS A 157 -1.85 2.30 -3.21
CA LYS A 157 -2.75 2.32 -2.05
C LYS A 157 -2.10 3.00 -0.85
N ASN A 158 -0.88 2.63 -0.51
CA ASN A 158 -0.09 3.30 0.54
C ASN A 158 0.18 4.78 0.19
N TYR A 159 0.50 5.07 -1.07
CA TYR A 159 0.78 6.44 -1.49
C TYR A 159 -0.42 7.36 -1.34
N VAL A 160 -1.60 6.94 -1.79
CA VAL A 160 -2.83 7.71 -1.64
C VAL A 160 -3.19 7.91 -0.18
N SER A 161 -3.09 6.89 0.66
CA SER A 161 -3.33 6.99 2.10
C SER A 161 -2.36 7.98 2.77
N PHE A 162 -1.05 7.91 2.43
CA PHE A 162 -0.04 8.83 2.95
C PHE A 162 -0.31 10.30 2.58
N ILE A 163 -0.74 10.57 1.33
CA ILE A 163 -0.98 11.95 0.89
C ILE A 163 -2.38 12.46 1.22
N ALA A 164 -3.28 11.62 1.68
CA ALA A 164 -4.69 11.96 1.91
C ALA A 164 -4.86 13.19 2.80
N ASN A 165 -4.06 13.29 3.87
CA ASN A 165 -4.10 14.41 4.82
C ASN A 165 -3.00 15.47 4.56
N LYS A 166 -2.22 15.34 3.48
CA LYS A 166 -1.18 16.32 3.11
C LYS A 166 -1.76 17.52 2.36
N PRO A 167 -1.02 18.64 2.28
CA PRO A 167 -1.45 19.82 1.52
C PRO A 167 -1.87 19.50 0.09
N VAL A 168 -2.80 20.27 -0.46
CA VAL A 168 -3.35 20.10 -1.82
C VAL A 168 -2.24 20.00 -2.88
N THR A 169 -1.18 20.78 -2.74
CA THR A 169 -0.04 20.78 -3.66
C THR A 169 0.63 19.39 -3.75
N LYS A 170 0.74 18.68 -2.63
CA LYS A 170 1.28 17.31 -2.61
C LYS A 170 0.36 16.31 -3.32
N ARG A 171 -0.97 16.46 -3.15
CA ARG A 171 -1.94 15.60 -3.84
C ARG A 171 -1.95 15.87 -5.34
N LEU A 172 -1.85 17.13 -5.75
CA LEU A 172 -1.79 17.52 -7.17
C LEU A 172 -0.50 17.02 -7.84
N SER A 173 0.66 17.17 -7.18
CA SER A 173 1.93 16.70 -7.74
C SER A 173 2.04 15.18 -7.86
N ALA A 174 1.30 14.42 -7.06
CA ALA A 174 1.29 12.96 -7.10
C ALA A 174 0.25 12.38 -8.07
N ARG A 175 -0.68 13.21 -8.58
CA ARG A 175 -1.87 12.76 -9.31
C ARG A 175 -1.54 11.89 -10.51
N GLU A 176 -0.63 12.35 -11.37
CA GLU A 176 -0.30 11.67 -12.62
C GLU A 176 0.31 10.28 -12.36
N GLU A 177 1.25 10.17 -11.41
CA GLU A 177 1.84 8.89 -11.02
C GLU A 177 0.78 7.91 -10.48
N ILE A 178 -0.13 8.41 -9.65
CA ILE A 178 -1.20 7.62 -9.04
C ILE A 178 -2.19 7.15 -10.10
N GLU A 179 -2.66 8.06 -10.96
CA GLU A 179 -3.62 7.72 -12.03
C GLU A 179 -3.00 6.72 -13.01
N THR A 180 -1.74 6.89 -13.43
CA THR A 180 -1.03 5.94 -14.30
C THR A 180 -0.95 4.56 -13.66
N ALA A 181 -0.54 4.48 -12.40
CA ALA A 181 -0.45 3.20 -11.69
C ALA A 181 -1.81 2.50 -11.57
N LEU A 182 -2.87 3.24 -11.24
CA LEU A 182 -4.22 2.69 -11.14
C LEU A 182 -4.75 2.19 -12.48
N TYR A 183 -4.56 2.96 -13.56
CA TYR A 183 -4.93 2.51 -14.91
C TYR A 183 -4.13 1.29 -15.34
N LYS A 184 -2.84 1.23 -14.99
CA LYS A 184 -2.01 0.06 -15.27
C LYS A 184 -2.54 -1.19 -14.54
N VAL A 185 -2.89 -1.07 -13.26
CA VAL A 185 -3.50 -2.17 -12.51
C VAL A 185 -4.84 -2.60 -13.14
N LEU A 186 -5.72 -1.64 -13.46
CA LEU A 186 -7.02 -1.93 -14.08
C LEU A 186 -6.90 -2.61 -15.44
N SER A 187 -5.89 -2.26 -16.24
CA SER A 187 -5.68 -2.87 -17.56
C SER A 187 -5.32 -4.34 -17.49
N GLN A 188 -4.71 -4.79 -16.38
CA GLN A 188 -4.23 -6.15 -16.20
C GLN A 188 -5.14 -6.97 -15.27
N LYS A 189 -5.63 -6.35 -14.18
CA LYS A 189 -6.47 -6.99 -13.16
C LYS A 189 -7.62 -6.07 -12.75
N PRO A 190 -8.70 -5.96 -13.58
CA PRO A 190 -9.76 -4.97 -13.40
C PRO A 190 -10.57 -5.13 -12.10
N ASP A 191 -10.60 -6.33 -11.52
CA ASP A 191 -11.35 -6.64 -10.30
C ASP A 191 -10.45 -6.82 -9.07
N PHE A 192 -9.15 -6.50 -9.21
CA PHE A 192 -8.19 -6.74 -8.14
C PHE A 192 -8.60 -6.06 -6.83
N TYR A 193 -8.45 -6.80 -5.74
CA TYR A 193 -8.74 -6.37 -4.38
C TYR A 193 -10.15 -5.76 -4.24
N PHE A 194 -11.17 -6.53 -4.70
CA PHE A 194 -12.59 -6.17 -4.53
C PHE A 194 -12.93 -4.78 -5.07
N GLY A 195 -12.46 -4.47 -6.28
CA GLY A 195 -12.66 -3.15 -6.89
C GLY A 195 -11.78 -2.06 -6.31
N GLY A 196 -10.65 -2.43 -5.69
CA GLY A 196 -9.78 -1.53 -4.93
C GLY A 196 -9.23 -0.35 -5.73
N CYS A 197 -8.94 -0.49 -7.02
CA CYS A 197 -8.53 0.63 -7.86
C CYS A 197 -9.64 1.69 -7.98
N HIS A 198 -10.88 1.27 -8.14
CA HIS A 198 -12.03 2.16 -8.19
C HIS A 198 -12.27 2.85 -6.84
N GLN A 199 -12.10 2.12 -5.72
CA GLN A 199 -12.14 2.72 -4.38
C GLN A 199 -11.10 3.85 -4.26
N ILE A 200 -9.84 3.59 -4.68
CA ILE A 200 -8.76 4.57 -4.60
C ILE A 200 -9.02 5.78 -5.50
N PHE A 201 -9.52 5.58 -6.73
CA PHE A 201 -9.97 6.69 -7.59
C PHE A 201 -11.09 7.50 -6.94
N GLY A 202 -12.06 6.84 -6.32
CA GLY A 202 -13.13 7.50 -5.58
C GLY A 202 -12.60 8.42 -4.50
N ILE A 203 -11.66 7.92 -3.67
CA ILE A 203 -10.98 8.71 -2.62
C ILE A 203 -10.19 9.88 -3.21
N LEU A 204 -9.40 9.62 -4.25
CA LEU A 204 -8.55 10.61 -4.89
C LEU A 204 -9.42 11.77 -5.45
N TYR A 205 -10.45 11.45 -6.22
CA TYR A 205 -11.30 12.45 -6.86
C TYR A 205 -12.17 13.22 -5.87
N ALA A 206 -12.61 12.60 -4.79
CA ALA A 206 -13.30 13.34 -3.72
C ALA A 206 -12.42 14.40 -3.06
N ARG A 207 -11.09 14.25 -3.11
CA ARG A 207 -10.15 15.11 -2.39
C ARG A 207 -9.34 16.06 -3.29
N LEU A 208 -9.39 15.90 -4.60
CA LEU A 208 -8.69 16.79 -5.54
C LEU A 208 -9.57 17.99 -5.88
N PRO A 209 -9.04 19.23 -5.77
CA PRO A 209 -9.75 20.40 -6.25
C PRO A 209 -9.85 20.39 -7.78
N GLY A 210 -10.94 20.95 -8.31
CA GLY A 210 -11.18 21.03 -9.76
C GLY A 210 -11.59 19.72 -10.42
N VAL A 211 -11.74 18.64 -9.67
CA VAL A 211 -12.34 17.39 -10.15
C VAL A 211 -13.82 17.39 -9.80
N GLU A 212 -14.68 17.10 -10.78
CA GLU A 212 -16.12 16.98 -10.56
C GLU A 212 -16.44 15.80 -9.65
N LEU A 213 -17.25 16.01 -8.62
CA LEU A 213 -17.62 14.97 -7.66
C LEU A 213 -18.34 13.78 -8.30
N ASN A 214 -19.00 13.97 -9.43
CA ASN A 214 -19.61 12.87 -10.19
C ASN A 214 -18.59 11.79 -10.57
N LYS A 215 -17.32 12.14 -10.81
CA LYS A 215 -16.26 11.15 -11.06
C LYS A 215 -16.00 10.29 -9.82
N SER A 216 -16.00 10.90 -8.65
CA SER A 216 -15.85 10.17 -7.39
C SER A 216 -17.05 9.25 -7.13
N ILE A 217 -18.28 9.74 -7.37
CA ILE A 217 -19.52 8.97 -7.23
C ILE A 217 -19.44 7.71 -8.10
N SER A 218 -19.21 7.86 -9.40
CA SER A 218 -19.12 6.74 -10.34
C SER A 218 -18.04 5.73 -9.96
N GLN A 219 -16.90 6.18 -9.46
CA GLN A 219 -15.84 5.28 -9.04
C GLN A 219 -16.21 4.47 -7.80
N PHE A 220 -16.85 5.06 -6.80
CA PHE A 220 -17.33 4.31 -5.62
C PHE A 220 -18.45 3.34 -5.97
N GLU A 221 -19.38 3.73 -6.87
CA GLU A 221 -20.41 2.82 -7.35
C GLU A 221 -19.80 1.60 -8.05
N THR A 222 -18.80 1.82 -8.88
CA THR A 222 -18.08 0.73 -9.56
C THR A 222 -17.31 -0.14 -8.56
N ALA A 223 -16.66 0.45 -7.55
CA ALA A 223 -15.96 -0.29 -6.50
C ALA A 223 -16.92 -1.24 -5.76
N ILE A 224 -18.09 -0.73 -5.37
CA ILE A 224 -19.10 -1.52 -4.66
C ILE A 224 -19.69 -2.61 -5.57
N ALA A 225 -19.95 -2.30 -6.85
CA ALA A 225 -20.45 -3.31 -7.79
C ALA A 225 -19.46 -4.46 -8.02
N LYS A 226 -18.14 -4.18 -7.99
CA LYS A 226 -17.07 -5.19 -8.16
C LYS A 226 -16.73 -5.94 -6.88
N GLY A 227 -16.93 -5.33 -5.73
CA GLY A 227 -16.62 -5.90 -4.42
C GLY A 227 -17.70 -5.56 -3.38
N PRO A 228 -18.94 -6.07 -3.53
CA PRO A 228 -20.05 -5.75 -2.63
C PRO A 228 -19.80 -6.27 -1.19
N ASP A 229 -19.01 -7.31 -1.04
CA ASP A 229 -18.70 -7.93 0.25
C ASP A 229 -17.50 -7.28 0.97
N PHE A 230 -16.80 -6.34 0.32
CA PHE A 230 -15.72 -5.60 0.95
C PHE A 230 -16.25 -4.30 1.58
N PHE A 231 -16.40 -4.30 2.89
CA PHE A 231 -17.00 -3.19 3.64
C PHE A 231 -16.22 -1.87 3.49
N GLY A 232 -14.91 -1.96 3.24
CA GLY A 232 -14.07 -0.80 2.97
C GLY A 232 -14.53 0.07 1.80
N ASN A 233 -15.26 -0.49 0.81
CA ASN A 233 -15.82 0.30 -0.29
C ASN A 233 -16.92 1.26 0.19
N TYR A 234 -17.78 0.80 1.07
CA TYR A 234 -18.86 1.60 1.66
C TYR A 234 -18.31 2.61 2.67
N VAL A 235 -17.39 2.16 3.55
CA VAL A 235 -16.76 3.04 4.53
C VAL A 235 -15.97 4.17 3.87
N ALA A 236 -15.22 3.86 2.82
CA ALA A 236 -14.49 4.88 2.07
C ALA A 236 -15.44 5.90 1.42
N ARG A 237 -16.53 5.45 0.80
CA ARG A 237 -17.56 6.33 0.24
C ARG A 237 -18.19 7.21 1.34
N ALA A 238 -18.56 6.61 2.46
CA ALA A 238 -19.13 7.32 3.60
C ALA A 238 -18.17 8.37 4.17
N LYS A 239 -16.89 8.04 4.31
CA LYS A 239 -15.87 8.92 4.91
C LYS A 239 -15.45 10.07 3.98
N TYR A 240 -15.32 9.81 2.67
CA TYR A 240 -14.68 10.76 1.76
C TYR A 240 -15.63 11.47 0.81
N LEU A 241 -16.76 10.88 0.42
CA LEU A 241 -17.68 11.46 -0.55
C LEU A 241 -18.88 12.16 0.10
N TYR A 242 -19.64 11.47 0.93
CA TYR A 242 -20.92 12.00 1.42
C TYR A 242 -20.82 13.30 2.20
N PRO A 243 -19.81 13.55 3.06
CA PRO A 243 -19.63 14.86 3.66
C PRO A 243 -19.37 15.99 2.64
N ARG A 244 -18.76 15.64 1.50
CA ARG A 244 -18.48 16.61 0.42
C ARG A 244 -19.73 17.02 -0.36
N VAL A 245 -20.66 16.10 -0.53
CA VAL A 245 -21.95 16.34 -1.22
C VAL A 245 -23.07 16.65 -0.21
N ASN A 246 -22.78 16.71 1.08
CA ASN A 246 -23.72 16.93 2.19
C ASN A 246 -24.92 15.95 2.19
N ASP A 247 -24.65 14.67 1.85
CA ASP A 247 -25.68 13.62 1.78
C ASP A 247 -25.60 12.71 3.02
N LYS A 248 -26.21 13.16 4.11
CA LYS A 248 -26.29 12.41 5.36
C LYS A 248 -27.14 11.14 5.22
N VAL A 249 -28.17 11.15 4.40
CA VAL A 249 -29.09 10.02 4.24
C VAL A 249 -28.36 8.83 3.62
N SER A 250 -27.64 9.04 2.52
CA SER A 250 -26.85 7.99 1.90
C SER A 250 -25.69 7.52 2.75
N PHE A 251 -25.07 8.42 3.53
CA PHE A 251 -24.07 8.06 4.54
C PHE A 251 -24.62 7.07 5.56
N GLU A 252 -25.74 7.41 6.20
CA GLU A 252 -26.35 6.55 7.23
C GLU A 252 -26.82 5.22 6.65
N LYS A 253 -27.32 5.22 5.39
CA LYS A 253 -27.72 4.01 4.68
C LYS A 253 -26.55 3.05 4.49
N ASP A 254 -25.41 3.52 3.97
CA ASP A 254 -24.23 2.69 3.75
C ASP A 254 -23.66 2.12 5.05
N ILE A 255 -23.54 2.98 6.06
CA ILE A 255 -23.02 2.57 7.36
C ILE A 255 -23.91 1.51 8.02
N ASN A 256 -25.22 1.75 8.08
CA ASN A 256 -26.16 0.79 8.68
C ASN A 256 -26.22 -0.52 7.89
N TYR A 257 -26.08 -0.47 6.56
CA TYR A 257 -26.04 -1.66 5.72
C TYR A 257 -24.86 -2.56 6.15
N ILE A 258 -23.63 -2.06 6.17
CA ILE A 258 -22.47 -2.91 6.53
C ILE A 258 -22.48 -3.33 7.98
N LEU A 259 -23.05 -2.55 8.91
CA LEU A 259 -23.22 -2.94 10.31
C LEU A 259 -24.23 -4.08 10.50
N SER A 260 -25.12 -4.32 9.54
CA SER A 260 -26.09 -5.43 9.57
C SER A 260 -25.53 -6.74 9.00
N LEU A 261 -24.37 -6.71 8.33
CA LEU A 261 -23.75 -7.88 7.69
C LEU A 261 -22.81 -8.61 8.64
N ASP A 262 -22.58 -9.91 8.34
CA ASP A 262 -21.54 -10.70 9.00
C ASP A 262 -20.16 -10.37 8.39
N PRO A 263 -19.21 -9.78 9.14
CA PRO A 263 -17.88 -9.45 8.61
C PRO A 263 -17.04 -10.69 8.28
N SER A 264 -17.42 -11.88 8.77
CA SER A 264 -16.71 -13.13 8.54
C SER A 264 -17.18 -13.93 7.32
N ALA A 265 -18.20 -13.43 6.61
CA ALA A 265 -18.80 -14.14 5.46
C ALA A 265 -17.79 -14.44 4.34
N VAL A 266 -16.77 -13.60 4.14
CA VAL A 266 -15.67 -13.81 3.22
C VAL A 266 -14.36 -13.92 4.00
N PRO A 267 -13.85 -15.14 4.26
CA PRO A 267 -12.75 -15.36 5.20
C PRO A 267 -11.46 -14.62 4.87
N GLU A 268 -11.13 -14.43 3.59
CA GLU A 268 -9.89 -13.77 3.15
C GLU A 268 -9.82 -12.28 3.52
N ILE A 269 -10.98 -11.62 3.65
CA ILE A 269 -11.12 -10.20 4.04
C ILE A 269 -11.85 -10.01 5.37
N ALA A 270 -12.13 -11.09 6.09
CA ALA A 270 -12.78 -11.01 7.39
C ALA A 270 -12.06 -10.09 8.38
N PRO A 271 -10.71 -10.07 8.47
CA PRO A 271 -9.99 -9.12 9.30
C PRO A 271 -10.26 -7.66 8.92
N GLU A 272 -10.23 -7.32 7.63
CA GLU A 272 -10.51 -5.99 7.13
C GLU A 272 -11.96 -5.60 7.41
N ASN A 273 -12.92 -6.45 7.08
CA ASN A 273 -14.35 -6.19 7.29
C ASN A 273 -14.69 -5.96 8.76
N LEU A 274 -14.05 -6.71 9.67
CA LEU A 274 -14.20 -6.50 11.10
C LEU A 274 -13.74 -5.09 11.52
N MET A 275 -12.57 -4.66 11.02
CA MET A 275 -12.03 -3.33 11.31
C MET A 275 -12.88 -2.22 10.66
N GLU A 276 -13.39 -2.45 9.46
CA GLU A 276 -14.26 -1.50 8.76
C GLU A 276 -15.59 -1.27 9.51
N GLN A 277 -16.16 -2.32 10.13
CA GLN A 277 -17.31 -2.12 11.01
C GLN A 277 -17.00 -1.27 12.25
N GLU A 278 -15.81 -1.40 12.83
CA GLU A 278 -15.41 -0.53 13.95
C GLU A 278 -15.22 0.93 13.49
N ILE A 279 -14.66 1.16 12.30
CA ILE A 279 -14.56 2.49 11.69
C ILE A 279 -15.96 3.04 11.42
N ALA A 280 -16.86 2.23 10.87
CA ALA A 280 -18.24 2.61 10.60
C ALA A 280 -18.99 3.06 11.86
N LYS A 281 -18.84 2.34 12.98
CA LYS A 281 -19.40 2.73 14.28
C LYS A 281 -18.87 4.09 14.74
N LYS A 282 -17.55 4.31 14.62
CA LYS A 282 -16.91 5.59 14.97
C LYS A 282 -17.40 6.74 14.08
N LEU A 283 -17.57 6.49 12.76
CA LEU A 283 -18.11 7.47 11.81
C LEU A 283 -19.55 7.84 12.12
N LEU A 284 -20.40 6.86 12.45
CA LEU A 284 -21.81 7.08 12.82
C LEU A 284 -21.93 7.95 14.07
N GLN A 285 -21.10 7.70 15.10
CA GLN A 285 -21.07 8.52 16.31
C GLN A 285 -20.68 9.98 16.04
N LYS A 286 -19.86 10.23 15.00
CA LYS A 286 -19.43 11.57 14.60
C LYS A 286 -20.32 12.20 13.53
N SER A 287 -21.41 11.55 13.11
CA SER A 287 -22.21 11.98 11.95
C SER A 287 -22.70 13.43 12.07
N SER A 288 -23.13 13.87 13.25
CA SER A 288 -23.58 15.26 13.47
C SER A 288 -22.51 16.33 13.20
N SER A 289 -21.23 15.97 13.29
CA SER A 289 -20.12 16.88 13.01
C SER A 289 -19.63 16.83 11.57
N LEU A 290 -20.01 15.80 10.80
CA LEU A 290 -19.62 15.61 9.41
C LEU A 290 -20.52 16.34 8.40
N PHE A 291 -21.75 16.63 8.79
CA PHE A 291 -22.76 17.27 7.94
C PHE A 291 -23.21 18.61 8.53
N LYS A 292 -23.50 19.57 7.63
CA LYS A 292 -23.93 20.94 7.99
C LYS A 292 -25.45 21.02 8.02
#